data_592dc0543ec152f3f79fcd26a4cdeda2
#
_entry.id   592dc0543ec152f3f79fcd26a4cdeda2
#
_cell.length_a   1.000
_cell.length_b   1.000
_cell.length_c   1.000
_cell.angle_alpha   90.00
_cell.angle_beta   90.00
_cell.angle_gamma   90.00
#
_symmetry.space_group_name_H-M   'P 1'
#
loop_
_entity.id
_entity.type
_entity.pdbx_description
1 polymer ?
#
loop_
_entity_poly.entity_id
_entity_poly.type
_entity_poly.pdbx_seq_one_letter_code
_entity_poly.pdbx_strand_id
1 'polypeptide(L)'
;MKKSSKKNLTTKNKSVILALKAKNLLNDSLLVCINNLTLEDLIAIKLELSANHINNRPYGFDIWRKSGYIIKEALLKFALSTTNSKKDAARFLGLTYSDFKKAIRKYKVTTFFEEG
;
A
#
# COMPACT_ATOMS: atom_id res chain seq x y z
N MET A 1 24.31 -7.65 -17.81
CA MET A 1 24.43 -7.55 -16.64
C MET A 1 23.75 -6.49 -16.01
N LYS A 2 23.95 -5.32 -16.29
CA LYS A 2 23.26 -4.29 -15.69
C LYS A 2 21.80 -4.37 -15.90
N LYS A 3 21.32 -4.85 -17.03
CA LYS A 3 19.93 -4.99 -17.25
C LYS A 3 19.31 -5.95 -16.30
N SER A 4 19.97 -7.03 -16.07
CA SER A 4 19.50 -8.02 -15.17
C SER A 4 19.38 -7.46 -13.78
N SER A 5 20.37 -6.69 -13.39
CA SER A 5 20.38 -6.06 -12.08
C SER A 5 19.21 -5.11 -11.92
N LYS A 6 18.95 -4.33 -12.97
CA LYS A 6 17.87 -3.41 -12.94
C LYS A 6 16.56 -4.11 -12.74
N LYS A 7 16.34 -5.19 -13.47
CA LYS A 7 15.14 -5.96 -13.32
C LYS A 7 14.99 -6.47 -11.92
N ASN A 8 16.04 -7.00 -11.37
CA ASN A 8 16.00 -7.53 -10.02
C ASN A 8 15.70 -6.44 -9.01
N LEU A 9 16.31 -5.29 -9.19
CA LEU A 9 16.06 -4.18 -8.31
C LEU A 9 14.60 -3.75 -8.36
N THR A 10 14.04 -3.70 -9.55
CA THR A 10 12.65 -3.31 -9.71
C THR A 10 11.74 -4.28 -8.97
N THR A 11 12.00 -5.57 -9.13
CA THR A 11 11.21 -6.57 -8.46
C THR A 11 11.37 -6.52 -6.96
N LYS A 12 12.61 -6.44 -6.51
CA LYS A 12 12.89 -6.43 -5.09
C LYS A 12 12.47 -5.16 -4.39
N ASN A 13 12.42 -4.07 -5.15
CA ASN A 13 12.08 -2.79 -4.54
C ASN A 13 10.62 -2.43 -4.58
N LYS A 14 9.77 -3.40 -4.87
CA LYS A 14 8.35 -3.16 -4.76
C LYS A 14 7.97 -3.36 -3.31
N SER A 15 8.42 -2.46 -2.48
CA SER A 15 8.14 -2.50 -1.06
C SER A 15 7.43 -1.21 -0.70
N VAL A 16 6.33 -1.33 0.04
CA VAL A 16 5.61 -0.15 0.49
C VAL A 16 6.51 0.70 1.38
N ILE A 17 7.26 0.03 2.27
CA ILE A 17 8.16 0.74 3.17
C ILE A 17 9.23 1.50 2.40
N LEU A 18 9.86 0.84 1.44
CA LEU A 18 10.91 1.48 0.67
C LEU A 18 10.36 2.62 -0.18
N ALA A 19 9.18 2.45 -0.75
CA ALA A 19 8.57 3.49 -1.55
C ALA A 19 8.31 4.73 -0.72
N LEU A 20 7.81 4.55 0.51
CA LEU A 20 7.52 5.69 1.37
C LEU A 20 8.78 6.32 1.93
N LYS A 21 9.83 5.54 2.16
CA LYS A 21 11.11 6.10 2.58
C LYS A 21 11.69 6.96 1.48
N ALA A 22 11.58 6.51 0.23
CA ALA A 22 12.08 7.27 -0.91
C ALA A 22 11.38 8.61 -1.05
N LYS A 23 10.13 8.69 -0.61
CA LYS A 23 9.37 9.92 -0.64
C LYS A 23 9.55 10.76 0.62
N ASN A 24 10.45 10.33 1.50
CA ASN A 24 10.70 11.00 2.78
C ASN A 24 9.49 11.04 3.70
N LEU A 25 8.64 10.02 3.60
CA LEU A 25 7.45 9.92 4.43
C LEU A 25 7.62 8.95 5.59
N LEU A 26 8.72 8.19 5.59
CA LEU A 26 9.01 7.25 6.66
C LEU A 26 10.48 7.28 6.99
N ASN A 27 10.79 6.97 8.25
CA ASN A 27 12.18 6.75 8.67
C ASN A 27 12.17 5.62 9.70
N ASP A 28 13.35 5.19 10.11
CA ASP A 28 13.47 4.04 11.01
C ASP A 28 12.83 4.28 12.37
N SER A 29 12.89 5.49 12.88
CA SER A 29 12.26 5.80 14.15
C SER A 29 10.76 5.60 14.11
N LEU A 30 10.13 6.06 13.02
CA LEU A 30 8.70 5.89 12.83
C LEU A 30 8.35 4.42 12.70
N LEU A 31 9.20 3.65 12.01
CA LEU A 31 8.92 2.23 11.82
C LEU A 31 8.93 1.48 13.15
N VAL A 32 9.81 1.87 14.05
CA VAL A 32 9.83 1.25 15.38
C VAL A 32 8.53 1.52 16.10
N CYS A 33 8.05 2.76 16.07
CA CYS A 33 6.79 3.12 16.71
C CYS A 33 5.63 2.37 16.08
N ILE A 34 5.59 2.34 14.76
CA ILE A 34 4.51 1.66 14.03
C ILE A 34 4.46 0.19 14.37
N ASN A 35 5.64 -0.43 14.50
CA ASN A 35 5.70 -1.86 14.78
C ASN A 35 5.08 -2.24 16.13
N ASN A 36 4.95 -1.28 17.03
CA ASN A 36 4.37 -1.52 18.36
C ASN A 36 2.86 -1.28 18.41
N LEU A 37 2.27 -0.92 17.29
CA LEU A 37 0.84 -0.63 17.23
C LEU A 37 0.11 -1.71 16.45
N THR A 38 -1.16 -1.91 16.78
CA THR A 38 -1.96 -2.85 16.00
C THR A 38 -2.38 -2.18 14.69
N LEU A 39 -2.83 -2.97 13.75
CA LEU A 39 -3.32 -2.44 12.48
C LEU A 39 -4.50 -1.51 12.72
N GLU A 40 -5.40 -1.90 13.62
CA GLU A 40 -6.58 -1.09 13.94
C GLU A 40 -6.16 0.26 14.53
N ASP A 41 -5.15 0.25 15.38
CA ASP A 41 -4.64 1.49 15.97
C ASP A 41 -4.10 2.42 14.89
N LEU A 42 -3.35 1.86 13.95
CA LEU A 42 -2.78 2.65 12.86
C LEU A 42 -3.87 3.31 12.01
N ILE A 43 -4.90 2.55 11.70
CA ILE A 43 -6.00 3.08 10.92
C ILE A 43 -6.70 4.19 11.69
N ALA A 44 -6.96 3.97 12.98
CA ALA A 44 -7.65 4.97 13.80
C ALA A 44 -6.84 6.25 13.92
N ILE A 45 -5.53 6.12 14.11
CA ILE A 45 -4.66 7.30 14.22
C ILE A 45 -4.67 8.08 12.91
N LYS A 46 -4.56 7.36 11.79
CA LYS A 46 -4.54 8.03 10.51
C LYS A 46 -5.83 8.79 10.25
N LEU A 47 -6.95 8.19 10.62
CA LEU A 47 -8.25 8.85 10.45
C LEU A 47 -8.36 10.08 11.34
N GLU A 48 -7.88 9.97 12.57
CA GLU A 48 -7.95 11.09 13.49
C GLU A 48 -7.09 12.26 13.01
N LEU A 49 -5.87 11.97 12.56
CA LEU A 49 -4.99 13.02 12.05
C LEU A 49 -5.59 13.70 10.83
N SER A 50 -6.21 12.91 9.95
CA SER A 50 -6.83 13.49 8.77
C SER A 50 -8.02 14.36 9.14
N ALA A 51 -8.80 13.94 10.14
CA ALA A 51 -9.94 14.73 10.59
C ALA A 51 -9.48 16.03 11.23
N ASN A 52 -8.37 16.00 11.97
CA ASN A 52 -7.85 17.19 12.62
C ASN A 52 -7.45 18.26 11.60
N HIS A 53 -6.95 17.86 10.46
CA HIS A 53 -6.57 18.79 9.41
C HIS A 53 -7.77 19.56 8.85
N ILE A 54 -8.97 19.01 9.01
CA ILE A 54 -10.18 19.69 8.52
C ILE A 54 -11.09 20.05 9.68
N ASN A 55 -10.51 20.35 10.82
CA ASN A 55 -11.21 20.80 12.03
C ASN A 55 -12.26 19.79 12.48
N ASN A 56 -11.88 18.51 12.45
CA ASN A 56 -12.74 17.42 12.89
C ASN A 56 -14.04 17.31 12.11
N ARG A 57 -14.02 17.76 10.88
CA ARG A 57 -15.18 17.61 10.01
C ARG A 57 -15.25 16.20 9.47
N PRO A 58 -16.45 15.73 9.11
CA PRO A 58 -16.56 14.43 8.47
C PRO A 58 -15.81 14.45 7.14
N TYR A 59 -15.38 13.28 6.70
CA TYR A 59 -14.75 13.15 5.40
C TYR A 59 -15.77 13.54 4.32
N GLY A 60 -15.26 13.98 3.16
CA GLY A 60 -16.12 14.38 2.06
C GLY A 60 -16.83 13.23 1.39
N PHE A 61 -16.63 12.01 1.86
CA PHE A 61 -17.32 10.84 1.33
C PHE A 61 -17.71 9.93 2.49
N ASP A 62 -18.60 9.00 2.22
CA ASP A 62 -19.07 8.07 3.23
C ASP A 62 -17.98 7.03 3.50
N ILE A 63 -17.19 7.26 4.51
CA ILE A 63 -16.04 6.42 4.78
C ILE A 63 -16.40 5.00 5.18
N TRP A 64 -17.54 4.81 5.83
CA TRP A 64 -17.98 3.47 6.18
C TRP A 64 -18.24 2.65 4.92
N ARG A 65 -18.92 3.27 3.97
CA ARG A 65 -19.24 2.61 2.72
C ARG A 65 -18.00 2.38 1.85
N LYS A 66 -17.04 3.28 1.94
CA LYS A 66 -15.82 3.19 1.14
C LYS A 66 -14.70 2.41 1.81
N SER A 67 -14.95 1.91 3.02
CA SER A 67 -13.91 1.19 3.77
C SER A 67 -13.34 0.01 3.00
N GLY A 68 -14.20 -0.74 2.29
CA GLY A 68 -13.75 -1.87 1.51
C GLY A 68 -12.76 -1.47 0.43
N TYR A 69 -13.01 -0.33 -0.20
CA TYR A 69 -12.12 0.18 -1.24
C TYR A 69 -10.74 0.49 -0.66
N ILE A 70 -10.73 1.16 0.48
CA ILE A 70 -9.49 1.54 1.14
C ILE A 70 -8.68 0.32 1.54
N ILE A 71 -9.33 -0.67 2.13
CA ILE A 71 -8.66 -1.88 2.57
C ILE A 71 -8.13 -2.68 1.38
N LYS A 72 -8.91 -2.78 0.31
CA LYS A 72 -8.48 -3.53 -0.86
C LYS A 72 -7.29 -2.89 -1.53
N GLU A 73 -7.25 -1.57 -1.58
CA GLU A 73 -6.10 -0.88 -2.13
C GLU A 73 -4.84 -1.21 -1.31
N ALA A 74 -4.95 -1.18 0.01
CA ALA A 74 -3.83 -1.50 0.89
C ALA A 74 -3.39 -2.94 0.73
N LEU A 75 -4.35 -3.85 0.61
CA LEU A 75 -4.03 -5.27 0.42
C LEU A 75 -3.31 -5.52 -0.88
N LEU A 76 -3.71 -4.83 -1.95
CA LEU A 76 -3.05 -4.98 -3.23
C LEU A 76 -1.62 -4.48 -3.18
N LYS A 77 -1.40 -3.34 -2.55
CA LYS A 77 -0.05 -2.82 -2.38
C LYS A 77 0.81 -3.79 -1.59
N PHE A 78 0.27 -4.30 -0.51
CA PHE A 78 0.99 -5.24 0.33
C PHE A 78 1.32 -6.53 -0.43
N ALA A 79 0.35 -7.07 -1.17
CA ALA A 79 0.58 -8.30 -1.92
C ALA A 79 1.68 -8.12 -2.96
N LEU A 80 1.68 -6.98 -3.65
CA LEU A 80 2.72 -6.71 -4.62
C LEU A 80 4.09 -6.54 -3.97
N SER A 81 4.12 -5.99 -2.77
CA SER A 81 5.38 -5.76 -2.07
C SER A 81 5.98 -7.03 -1.49
N THR A 82 5.15 -8.02 -1.20
CA THR A 82 5.62 -9.21 -0.52
C THR A 82 5.81 -10.43 -1.41
N THR A 83 5.47 -10.31 -2.69
CA THR A 83 5.61 -11.43 -3.62
C THR A 83 6.49 -11.01 -4.80
N ASN A 84 6.98 -12.02 -5.53
CA ASN A 84 7.91 -11.77 -6.61
C ASN A 84 7.24 -11.56 -7.98
N SER A 85 5.98 -11.88 -8.11
CA SER A 85 5.30 -11.74 -9.38
C SER A 85 3.83 -11.45 -9.16
N LYS A 86 3.18 -10.94 -10.20
CA LYS A 86 1.75 -10.66 -10.12
C LYS A 86 0.95 -11.93 -9.93
N LYS A 87 1.41 -13.03 -10.51
CA LYS A 87 0.72 -14.30 -10.34
C LYS A 87 0.79 -14.76 -8.89
N ASP A 88 1.94 -14.58 -8.26
CA ASP A 88 2.10 -14.94 -6.87
C ASP A 88 1.27 -14.03 -5.98
N ALA A 89 1.20 -12.75 -6.31
CA ALA A 89 0.39 -11.81 -5.55
C ALA A 89 -1.09 -12.19 -5.61
N ALA A 90 -1.55 -12.56 -6.80
CA ALA A 90 -2.94 -12.98 -6.96
C ALA A 90 -3.21 -14.21 -6.09
N ARG A 91 -2.31 -15.16 -6.12
CA ARG A 91 -2.43 -16.38 -5.33
C ARG A 91 -2.44 -16.08 -3.84
N PHE A 92 -1.59 -15.16 -3.44
CA PHE A 92 -1.50 -14.75 -2.04
C PHE A 92 -2.83 -14.19 -1.55
N LEU A 93 -3.54 -13.45 -2.40
CA LEU A 93 -4.82 -12.86 -2.04
C LEU A 93 -6.03 -13.78 -2.31
N GLY A 94 -5.79 -14.92 -2.92
CA GLY A 94 -6.90 -15.82 -3.26
C GLY A 94 -7.69 -15.38 -4.48
N LEU A 95 -7.05 -14.67 -5.39
CA LEU A 95 -7.71 -14.19 -6.61
C LEU A 95 -7.17 -14.91 -7.83
N THR A 96 -7.99 -14.95 -8.89
CA THR A 96 -7.47 -15.40 -10.17
C THR A 96 -6.56 -14.30 -10.70
N TYR A 97 -5.66 -14.68 -11.60
CA TYR A 97 -4.74 -13.71 -12.16
C TYR A 97 -5.50 -12.62 -12.93
N SER A 98 -6.54 -13.02 -13.62
CA SER A 98 -7.37 -12.08 -14.37
C SER A 98 -8.03 -11.05 -13.46
N ASP A 99 -8.63 -11.52 -12.36
CA ASP A 99 -9.27 -10.63 -11.41
C ASP A 99 -8.27 -9.73 -10.73
N PHE A 100 -7.09 -10.27 -10.44
CA PHE A 100 -6.03 -9.48 -9.82
C PHE A 100 -5.59 -8.33 -10.73
N LYS A 101 -5.40 -8.61 -12.02
CA LYS A 101 -4.98 -7.57 -12.96
C LYS A 101 -6.03 -6.47 -13.08
N LYS A 102 -7.30 -6.86 -13.05
CA LYS A 102 -8.37 -5.87 -13.08
C LYS A 102 -8.34 -5.01 -11.83
N ALA A 103 -8.09 -5.63 -10.69
CA ALA A 103 -8.06 -4.92 -9.43
C ALA A 103 -6.93 -3.91 -9.37
N ILE A 104 -5.72 -4.29 -9.77
CA ILE A 104 -4.61 -3.35 -9.68
C ILE A 104 -4.78 -2.16 -10.62
N ARG A 105 -5.50 -2.34 -11.71
CA ARG A 105 -5.81 -1.21 -12.59
C ARG A 105 -6.88 -0.33 -11.97
N LYS A 106 -7.92 -0.96 -11.42
CA LYS A 106 -9.02 -0.22 -10.82
C LYS A 106 -8.54 0.65 -9.67
N TYR A 107 -7.65 0.12 -8.83
CA TYR A 107 -7.16 0.83 -7.65
C TYR A 107 -5.86 1.58 -7.90
N LYS A 108 -5.37 1.55 -9.14
CA LYS A 108 -4.16 2.29 -9.54
C LYS A 108 -2.95 2.01 -8.67
N VAL A 109 -2.81 0.77 -8.26
CA VAL A 109 -1.75 0.40 -7.33
C VAL A 109 -0.37 0.43 -7.97
N THR A 110 -0.26 0.08 -9.24
CA THR A 110 1.03 0.09 -9.91
C THR A 110 1.62 1.50 -9.96
N THR A 111 0.78 2.51 -10.07
CA THR A 111 1.24 3.88 -10.09
C THR A 111 1.93 4.26 -8.78
N PHE A 112 1.43 3.74 -7.67
CA PHE A 112 2.04 4.01 -6.36
C PHE A 112 3.51 3.61 -6.35
N PHE A 113 3.83 2.43 -6.86
CA PHE A 113 5.21 1.95 -6.87
C PHE A 113 6.05 2.64 -7.94
N GLU A 114 5.43 2.97 -9.06
CA GLU A 114 6.16 3.63 -10.14
C GLU A 114 6.59 5.03 -9.78
N GLU A 115 5.80 5.70 -8.96
CA GLU A 115 6.13 7.06 -8.56
C GLU A 115 7.19 7.11 -7.47
N GLY A 116 7.40 6.02 -6.83
CA GLY A 116 8.42 5.95 -5.82
C GLY A 116 9.79 5.84 -6.43
#